data_8464dee941397fb522610c9665aa0e70
#
_entry.id   8464dee941397fb522610c9665aa0e70
#
_cell.length_a   1.000
_cell.length_b   1.000
_cell.length_c   1.000
_cell.angle_alpha   90.00
_cell.angle_beta   90.00
_cell.angle_gamma   90.00
#
_symmetry.space_group_name_H-M   'P 1'
#
loop_
_entity.id
_entity.type
_entity.pdbx_description
1 polymer ?
#
loop_
_entity_poly.entity_id
_entity_poly.type
_entity_poly.pdbx_seq_one_letter_code
_entity_poly.pdbx_strand_id
1 'polypeptide(L)'
;MQEKELKLTLLTNSRMLHHQGIELLKNIIRKLFWWKIYGPIGVLKSLDRGFQALKKEGINLTFNINPPITEIYPIVFVLRGADTLSYAISLKKKWIIKKLYAGPNISVPKDKHDIWFHPAVDQIIVPSQRVFDYHCSLDEKIWERMQICPAGVEDLGISSKRKKTLIVFKKTCPEALSDQILEYLQKKEISYHLLEYGKFTPADYQYLINQSRAMIYLQESETQGLALQEAWIKDLPSYVWDRWYRQYQDRHWEGNQISCPYLTKECGECFHDFAEFEEKFPQFWQKTLDGNFHPRAYCLQELSDKVCAKKLLNLSLWTDF
;
A
#
# COMPACT_ATOMS: atom_id res chain seq x y z
N MET A 1 -32.84 15.97 8.45
CA MET A 1 -32.67 14.54 8.11
C MET A 1 -31.55 14.01 8.95
N GLN A 2 -31.77 13.01 9.83
CA GLN A 2 -30.67 12.35 10.54
C GLN A 2 -29.85 11.59 9.50
N GLU A 3 -28.56 11.90 9.38
CA GLU A 3 -27.66 11.09 8.54
C GLU A 3 -27.68 9.65 9.03
N LYS A 4 -28.00 8.74 8.11
CA LYS A 4 -28.08 7.31 8.39
C LYS A 4 -26.71 6.82 8.88
N GLU A 5 -26.69 6.18 10.05
CA GLU A 5 -25.46 5.58 10.58
C GLU A 5 -24.93 4.52 9.63
N LEU A 6 -23.67 4.67 9.20
CA LEU A 6 -22.98 3.67 8.39
C LEU A 6 -22.33 2.62 9.29
N LYS A 7 -22.72 1.35 9.12
CA LYS A 7 -22.19 0.23 9.89
C LYS A 7 -21.45 -0.74 8.98
N LEU A 8 -20.16 -1.00 9.25
CA LEU A 8 -19.35 -1.89 8.44
C LEU A 8 -18.41 -2.79 9.28
N THR A 9 -18.05 -3.93 8.69
CA THR A 9 -17.11 -4.89 9.27
C THR A 9 -15.88 -5.03 8.37
N LEU A 10 -14.70 -4.98 8.98
CA LEU A 10 -13.44 -5.32 8.34
C LEU A 10 -13.04 -6.75 8.71
N LEU A 11 -12.88 -7.62 7.71
CA LEU A 11 -12.38 -8.98 7.89
C LEU A 11 -10.99 -9.12 7.28
N THR A 12 -10.09 -9.75 8.01
CA THR A 12 -8.74 -10.03 7.54
C THR A 12 -8.27 -11.36 8.14
N ASN A 13 -7.58 -12.14 7.38
CA ASN A 13 -6.99 -13.45 7.59
C ASN A 13 -7.61 -14.29 8.73
N SER A 14 -8.22 -15.44 8.42
CA SER A 14 -8.95 -16.33 9.33
C SER A 14 -8.20 -16.70 10.63
N ARG A 15 -6.87 -16.71 10.61
CA ARG A 15 -6.03 -16.95 11.80
C ARG A 15 -6.07 -15.81 12.85
N MET A 16 -6.56 -14.63 12.49
CA MET A 16 -6.82 -13.51 13.42
C MET A 16 -8.25 -13.53 13.98
N LEU A 17 -9.15 -14.35 13.43
CA LEU A 17 -10.53 -14.47 13.93
C LEU A 17 -10.63 -15.18 15.28
N HIS A 18 -9.58 -15.85 15.72
CA HIS A 18 -9.55 -16.54 17.01
C HIS A 18 -8.70 -15.80 18.03
N HIS A 19 -9.29 -14.79 18.69
CA HIS A 19 -8.66 -14.13 19.84
C HIS A 19 -8.74 -14.95 21.15
N GLN A 20 -9.23 -16.19 21.09
CA GLN A 20 -9.39 -17.05 22.26
C GLN A 20 -8.49 -18.29 22.16
N GLY A 21 -7.85 -18.68 23.25
CA GLY A 21 -7.06 -19.90 23.38
C GLY A 21 -5.64 -19.83 22.82
N ILE A 22 -5.21 -20.90 22.15
CA ILE A 22 -3.83 -21.13 21.68
C ILE A 22 -3.33 -20.02 20.71
N GLU A 23 -4.19 -19.38 19.92
CA GLU A 23 -3.78 -18.31 18.99
C GLU A 23 -3.48 -17.00 19.72
N LEU A 24 -4.14 -16.70 20.82
CA LEU A 24 -3.77 -15.57 21.69
C LEU A 24 -2.35 -15.78 22.25
N LEU A 25 -2.06 -17.00 22.73
CA LEU A 25 -0.74 -17.36 23.23
C LEU A 25 0.33 -17.26 22.13
N LYS A 26 0.06 -17.76 20.93
CA LYS A 26 0.95 -17.64 19.77
C LYS A 26 1.18 -16.19 19.35
N ASN A 27 0.19 -15.32 19.45
CA ASN A 27 0.33 -13.91 19.15
C ASN A 27 1.16 -13.17 20.21
N ILE A 28 1.04 -13.54 21.49
CA ILE A 28 1.91 -13.06 22.56
C ILE A 28 3.34 -13.52 22.34
N ILE A 29 3.54 -14.81 22.03
CA ILE A 29 4.88 -15.36 21.73
C ILE A 29 5.48 -14.69 20.50
N ARG A 30 4.73 -14.48 19.42
CA ARG A 30 5.20 -13.75 18.22
C ARG A 30 5.58 -12.30 18.53
N LYS A 31 4.87 -11.62 19.41
CA LYS A 31 5.26 -10.27 19.90
C LYS A 31 6.55 -10.30 20.71
N LEU A 32 6.74 -11.30 21.55
CA LEU A 32 7.94 -11.45 22.38
C LEU A 32 9.19 -11.82 21.56
N PHE A 33 9.03 -12.60 20.48
CA PHE A 33 10.15 -13.06 19.63
C PHE A 33 10.36 -12.25 18.36
N TRP A 34 9.81 -11.02 18.25
CA TRP A 34 10.07 -10.09 17.14
C TRP A 34 9.88 -10.69 15.73
N TRP A 35 8.94 -11.61 15.56
CA TRP A 35 8.65 -12.14 14.23
C TRP A 35 8.01 -11.06 13.36
N LYS A 36 8.74 -10.70 12.29
CA LYS A 36 8.40 -9.66 11.33
C LYS A 36 7.02 -9.92 10.72
N ILE A 37 6.04 -9.09 11.06
CA ILE A 37 4.72 -9.13 10.44
C ILE A 37 4.69 -8.01 9.41
N TYR A 38 4.99 -8.35 8.16
CA TYR A 38 4.93 -7.41 7.04
C TYR A 38 3.60 -7.54 6.27
N GLY A 39 3.11 -6.43 5.72
CA GLY A 39 2.08 -6.34 4.68
C GLY A 39 0.66 -6.08 5.19
N PRO A 40 -0.15 -7.10 5.56
CA PRO A 40 -1.59 -6.89 5.75
C PRO A 40 -1.97 -6.04 6.96
N ILE A 41 -1.09 -5.95 7.96
CA ILE A 41 -1.31 -5.10 9.13
C ILE A 41 -1.23 -3.62 8.77
N GLY A 42 -0.41 -3.23 7.81
CA GLY A 42 -0.32 -1.84 7.35
C GLY A 42 -1.66 -1.33 6.83
N VAL A 43 -2.30 -2.06 5.94
CA VAL A 43 -3.61 -1.71 5.37
C VAL A 43 -4.69 -1.61 6.45
N LEU A 44 -4.76 -2.60 7.34
CA LEU A 44 -5.75 -2.60 8.43
C LEU A 44 -5.54 -1.40 9.38
N LYS A 45 -4.29 -1.14 9.79
CA LYS A 45 -3.96 0.00 10.64
C LYS A 45 -4.28 1.34 9.97
N SER A 46 -4.00 1.45 8.67
CA SER A 46 -4.34 2.64 7.90
C SER A 46 -5.85 2.91 7.91
N LEU A 47 -6.66 1.89 7.62
CA LEU A 47 -8.12 2.03 7.63
C LEU A 47 -8.66 2.33 9.03
N ASP A 48 -8.17 1.66 10.06
CA ASP A 48 -8.57 1.94 11.45
C ASP A 48 -8.29 3.40 11.83
N ARG A 49 -7.05 3.90 11.62
CA ARG A 49 -6.70 5.31 11.87
C ARG A 49 -7.57 6.27 11.06
N GLY A 50 -7.77 5.97 9.77
CA GLY A 50 -8.58 6.78 8.88
C GLY A 50 -10.05 6.86 9.33
N PHE A 51 -10.65 5.74 9.69
CA PHE A 51 -12.03 5.70 10.22
C PHE A 51 -12.15 6.41 11.55
N GLN A 52 -11.18 6.26 12.46
CA GLN A 52 -11.17 7.02 13.72
C GLN A 52 -11.06 8.53 13.48
N ALA A 53 -10.26 8.97 12.50
CA ALA A 53 -10.16 10.37 12.13
C ALA A 53 -11.48 10.91 11.56
N LEU A 54 -12.15 10.16 10.69
CA LEU A 54 -13.47 10.53 10.14
C LEU A 54 -14.56 10.60 11.21
N LYS A 55 -14.56 9.69 12.18
CA LYS A 55 -15.48 9.75 13.34
C LYS A 55 -15.26 11.02 14.17
N LYS A 56 -14.01 11.42 14.41
CA LYS A 56 -13.70 12.68 15.11
C LYS A 56 -14.17 13.92 14.34
N GLU A 57 -14.28 13.85 13.03
CA GLU A 57 -14.83 14.91 12.17
C GLU A 57 -16.38 14.88 12.09
N GLY A 58 -17.04 14.00 12.84
CA GLY A 58 -18.50 13.93 12.91
C GLY A 58 -19.16 12.98 11.91
N ILE A 59 -18.39 12.19 11.16
CA ILE A 59 -18.98 11.16 10.29
C ILE A 59 -19.64 10.08 11.17
N ASN A 60 -20.93 9.85 10.95
CA ASN A 60 -21.71 8.87 11.70
C ASN A 60 -21.40 7.44 11.22
N LEU A 61 -20.26 6.91 11.70
CA LEU A 61 -19.68 5.64 11.32
C LEU A 61 -19.45 4.74 12.53
N THR A 62 -19.95 3.52 12.47
CA THR A 62 -19.63 2.44 13.39
C THR A 62 -18.97 1.30 12.63
N PHE A 63 -17.83 0.81 13.11
CA PHE A 63 -17.14 -0.31 12.49
C PHE A 63 -16.53 -1.25 13.54
N ASN A 64 -16.36 -2.52 13.14
CA ASN A 64 -15.66 -3.53 13.91
C ASN A 64 -14.66 -4.31 13.05
N ILE A 65 -13.73 -4.99 13.71
CA ILE A 65 -12.64 -5.73 13.06
C ILE A 65 -12.66 -7.17 13.57
N ASN A 66 -12.84 -8.12 12.65
CA ASN A 66 -12.90 -9.55 12.93
C ASN A 66 -13.83 -9.92 14.12
N PRO A 67 -15.07 -9.43 14.15
CA PRO A 67 -16.00 -9.72 15.24
C PRO A 67 -16.51 -11.17 15.19
N PRO A 68 -17.13 -11.65 16.27
CA PRO A 68 -17.93 -12.87 16.21
C PRO A 68 -19.09 -12.72 15.20
N ILE A 69 -19.61 -13.86 14.70
CA ILE A 69 -20.62 -13.86 13.63
C ILE A 69 -21.89 -13.04 13.98
N THR A 70 -22.25 -13.01 15.25
CA THR A 70 -23.43 -12.29 15.77
C THR A 70 -23.28 -10.77 15.73
N GLU A 71 -22.07 -10.28 15.56
CA GLU A 71 -21.75 -8.84 15.55
C GLU A 71 -21.31 -8.35 14.16
N ILE A 72 -21.38 -9.20 13.14
CA ILE A 72 -21.03 -8.82 11.76
C ILE A 72 -22.11 -7.86 11.23
N TYR A 73 -21.67 -6.69 10.79
CA TYR A 73 -22.52 -5.71 10.12
C TYR A 73 -22.81 -6.12 8.67
N PRO A 74 -23.91 -5.60 8.09
CA PRO A 74 -24.33 -6.00 6.74
C PRO A 74 -23.36 -5.63 5.62
N ILE A 75 -22.50 -4.62 5.82
CA ILE A 75 -21.47 -4.19 4.87
C ILE A 75 -20.13 -4.75 5.33
N VAL A 76 -19.49 -5.55 4.50
CA VAL A 76 -18.25 -6.24 4.87
C VAL A 76 -17.16 -6.00 3.84
N PHE A 77 -15.99 -5.60 4.32
CA PHE A 77 -14.76 -5.55 3.54
C PHE A 77 -13.83 -6.70 3.96
N VAL A 78 -13.50 -7.56 3.03
CA VAL A 78 -12.49 -8.60 3.24
C VAL A 78 -11.16 -8.09 2.71
N LEU A 79 -10.30 -7.60 3.62
CA LEU A 79 -9.05 -6.96 3.25
C LEU A 79 -8.03 -7.93 2.68
N ARG A 80 -8.04 -9.20 3.12
CA ARG A 80 -7.08 -10.23 2.70
C ARG A 80 -7.53 -11.63 3.08
N GLY A 81 -7.03 -12.61 2.32
CA GLY A 81 -7.10 -14.04 2.61
C GLY A 81 -8.25 -14.74 1.88
N ALA A 82 -7.89 -15.73 1.05
CA ALA A 82 -8.86 -16.54 0.31
C ALA A 82 -9.85 -17.26 1.24
N ASP A 83 -9.34 -17.82 2.35
CA ASP A 83 -10.19 -18.49 3.35
C ASP A 83 -11.18 -17.52 4.01
N THR A 84 -10.72 -16.30 4.33
CA THR A 84 -11.58 -15.24 4.90
C THR A 84 -12.65 -14.84 3.90
N LEU A 85 -12.29 -14.72 2.63
CA LEU A 85 -13.25 -14.39 1.58
C LEU A 85 -14.24 -15.54 1.35
N SER A 86 -13.78 -16.80 1.33
CA SER A 86 -14.67 -17.99 1.28
C SER A 86 -15.69 -17.99 2.41
N TYR A 87 -15.22 -17.67 3.62
CA TYR A 87 -16.09 -17.53 4.79
C TYR A 87 -17.11 -16.42 4.60
N ALA A 88 -16.69 -15.23 4.20
CA ALA A 88 -17.60 -14.10 3.95
C ALA A 88 -18.61 -14.40 2.84
N ILE A 89 -18.21 -15.08 1.76
CA ILE A 89 -19.12 -15.56 0.70
C ILE A 89 -20.17 -16.51 1.29
N SER A 90 -19.79 -17.42 2.18
CA SER A 90 -20.74 -18.32 2.84
C SER A 90 -21.77 -17.58 3.70
N LEU A 91 -21.36 -16.50 4.38
CA LEU A 91 -22.26 -15.64 5.15
C LEU A 91 -23.19 -14.83 4.26
N LYS A 92 -22.71 -14.37 3.11
CA LYS A 92 -23.55 -13.66 2.14
C LYS A 92 -24.62 -14.57 1.54
N LYS A 93 -24.27 -15.83 1.22
CA LYS A 93 -25.25 -16.86 0.78
C LYS A 93 -26.32 -17.15 1.84
N LYS A 94 -26.02 -16.93 3.12
CA LYS A 94 -26.96 -17.04 4.26
C LYS A 94 -27.68 -15.72 4.59
N TRP A 95 -27.54 -14.69 3.77
CA TRP A 95 -28.15 -13.37 3.95
C TRP A 95 -27.71 -12.58 5.20
N ILE A 96 -26.63 -13.00 5.86
CA ILE A 96 -26.02 -12.28 6.98
C ILE A 96 -25.29 -11.04 6.48
N ILE A 97 -24.60 -11.13 5.36
CA ILE A 97 -23.93 -10.04 4.67
C ILE A 97 -24.80 -9.58 3.50
N LYS A 98 -25.05 -8.28 3.38
CA LYS A 98 -25.76 -7.68 2.26
C LYS A 98 -24.83 -7.22 1.15
N LYS A 99 -23.73 -6.56 1.53
CA LYS A 99 -22.70 -6.06 0.61
C LYS A 99 -21.34 -6.63 0.99
N LEU A 100 -20.66 -7.21 0.03
CA LEU A 100 -19.35 -7.85 0.21
C LEU A 100 -18.32 -7.23 -0.73
N TYR A 101 -17.34 -6.57 -0.16
CA TYR A 101 -16.21 -5.94 -0.84
C TYR A 101 -14.94 -6.75 -0.60
N ALA A 102 -14.14 -6.98 -1.65
CA ALA A 102 -12.88 -7.70 -1.56
C ALA A 102 -11.70 -6.77 -1.86
N GLY A 103 -10.79 -6.60 -0.93
CA GLY A 103 -9.64 -5.70 -1.01
C GLY A 103 -9.66 -4.58 0.05
N PRO A 104 -8.71 -3.63 0.00
CA PRO A 104 -7.77 -3.30 -1.09
C PRO A 104 -6.48 -4.14 -1.14
N ASN A 105 -6.19 -5.00 -0.18
CA ASN A 105 -4.95 -5.76 -0.17
C ASN A 105 -5.05 -7.04 -1.03
N ILE A 106 -5.45 -6.89 -2.28
CA ILE A 106 -5.43 -7.93 -3.30
C ILE A 106 -4.12 -7.82 -4.06
N SER A 107 -3.29 -8.87 -3.93
CA SER A 107 -2.11 -9.05 -4.76
C SER A 107 -2.49 -9.69 -6.09
N VAL A 108 -1.56 -9.66 -7.05
CA VAL A 108 -1.70 -10.38 -8.30
C VAL A 108 -2.04 -11.84 -8.04
N PRO A 109 -3.09 -12.41 -8.65
CA PRO A 109 -3.49 -13.79 -8.45
C PRO A 109 -2.37 -14.75 -8.80
N LYS A 110 -2.21 -15.79 -8.01
CA LYS A 110 -1.28 -16.88 -8.31
C LYS A 110 -1.88 -17.94 -9.21
N ASP A 111 -3.22 -18.05 -9.23
CA ASP A 111 -3.97 -19.13 -9.88
C ASP A 111 -5.13 -18.61 -10.73
N LYS A 112 -5.58 -19.44 -11.70
CA LYS A 112 -6.73 -19.16 -12.56
C LYS A 112 -8.09 -19.18 -11.84
N HIS A 113 -8.17 -19.72 -10.64
CA HIS A 113 -9.40 -19.81 -9.84
C HIS A 113 -9.40 -18.82 -8.70
N ASP A 114 -9.35 -17.54 -9.05
CA ASP A 114 -9.27 -16.53 -8.02
C ASP A 114 -10.65 -16.30 -7.40
N ILE A 115 -10.78 -16.67 -6.13
CA ILE A 115 -12.00 -16.49 -5.34
C ILE A 115 -12.44 -15.01 -5.27
N TRP A 116 -11.53 -14.06 -5.52
CA TRP A 116 -11.83 -12.63 -5.53
C TRP A 116 -12.85 -12.25 -6.60
N PHE A 117 -12.93 -13.03 -7.68
CA PHE A 117 -13.87 -12.82 -8.79
C PHE A 117 -15.19 -13.56 -8.63
N HIS A 118 -15.41 -14.21 -7.49
CA HIS A 118 -16.65 -14.95 -7.24
C HIS A 118 -17.88 -14.01 -7.35
N PRO A 119 -18.99 -14.44 -8.01
CA PRO A 119 -20.19 -13.61 -8.22
C PRO A 119 -20.82 -13.03 -6.96
N ALA A 120 -20.63 -13.65 -5.81
CA ALA A 120 -21.11 -13.15 -4.53
C ALA A 120 -20.32 -11.92 -4.01
N VAL A 121 -19.16 -11.60 -4.58
CA VAL A 121 -18.42 -10.38 -4.28
C VAL A 121 -19.04 -9.25 -5.09
N ASP A 122 -19.57 -8.21 -4.45
CA ASP A 122 -20.21 -7.10 -5.15
C ASP A 122 -19.19 -6.21 -5.84
N GLN A 123 -18.08 -5.90 -5.15
CA GLN A 123 -17.01 -5.08 -5.69
C GLN A 123 -15.65 -5.58 -5.26
N ILE A 124 -14.69 -5.44 -6.15
CA ILE A 124 -13.28 -5.76 -5.94
C ILE A 124 -12.51 -4.45 -5.83
N ILE A 125 -11.81 -4.28 -4.72
CA ILE A 125 -11.02 -3.08 -4.48
C ILE A 125 -9.55 -3.42 -4.68
N VAL A 126 -8.88 -2.65 -5.52
CA VAL A 126 -7.46 -2.82 -5.82
C VAL A 126 -6.66 -1.59 -5.40
N PRO A 127 -5.38 -1.75 -5.04
CA PRO A 127 -4.60 -0.66 -4.44
C PRO A 127 -4.06 0.36 -5.44
N SER A 128 -4.12 0.10 -6.75
CA SER A 128 -3.57 1.00 -7.77
C SER A 128 -4.11 0.72 -9.16
N GLN A 129 -3.92 1.69 -10.07
CA GLN A 129 -4.23 1.55 -11.49
C GLN A 129 -3.49 0.37 -12.12
N ARG A 130 -2.22 0.18 -11.79
CA ARG A 130 -1.43 -0.97 -12.27
C ARG A 130 -2.07 -2.33 -11.95
N VAL A 131 -2.58 -2.49 -10.72
CA VAL A 131 -3.25 -3.74 -10.32
C VAL A 131 -4.60 -3.86 -11.01
N PHE A 132 -5.30 -2.76 -11.20
CA PHE A 132 -6.55 -2.69 -11.96
C PHE A 132 -6.33 -3.16 -13.41
N ASP A 133 -5.37 -2.56 -14.11
CA ASP A 133 -5.06 -2.89 -15.52
C ASP A 133 -4.63 -4.35 -15.69
N TYR A 134 -3.83 -4.85 -14.74
CA TYR A 134 -3.43 -6.25 -14.73
C TYR A 134 -4.65 -7.18 -14.65
N HIS A 135 -5.59 -6.94 -13.74
CA HIS A 135 -6.78 -7.79 -13.62
C HIS A 135 -7.70 -7.66 -14.83
N CYS A 136 -7.86 -6.46 -15.38
CA CYS A 136 -8.64 -6.25 -16.60
C CYS A 136 -8.03 -6.97 -17.82
N SER A 137 -6.71 -7.14 -17.87
CA SER A 137 -6.06 -7.94 -18.91
C SER A 137 -6.35 -9.44 -18.82
N LEU A 138 -6.84 -9.92 -17.66
CA LEU A 138 -7.24 -11.32 -17.44
C LEU A 138 -8.69 -11.58 -17.84
N ASP A 139 -9.57 -10.64 -17.59
CA ASP A 139 -11.00 -10.69 -17.89
C ASP A 139 -11.52 -9.27 -18.13
N GLU A 140 -11.86 -8.96 -19.38
CA GLU A 140 -12.33 -7.62 -19.76
C GLU A 140 -13.59 -7.18 -19.01
N LYS A 141 -14.43 -8.10 -18.57
CA LYS A 141 -15.69 -7.76 -17.86
C LYS A 141 -15.49 -7.41 -16.38
N ILE A 142 -14.30 -7.66 -15.84
CA ILE A 142 -14.08 -7.49 -14.41
C ILE A 142 -14.02 -6.02 -14.00
N TRP A 143 -13.70 -5.11 -14.93
CA TRP A 143 -13.61 -3.67 -14.68
C TRP A 143 -14.92 -3.09 -14.12
N GLU A 144 -16.08 -3.63 -14.51
CA GLU A 144 -17.39 -3.17 -14.04
C GLU A 144 -17.57 -3.31 -12.52
N ARG A 145 -16.83 -4.26 -11.93
CA ARG A 145 -16.89 -4.58 -10.49
C ARG A 145 -15.62 -4.20 -9.73
N MET A 146 -14.69 -3.51 -10.39
CA MET A 146 -13.40 -3.17 -9.78
C MET A 146 -13.26 -1.68 -9.54
N GLN A 147 -12.73 -1.34 -8.37
CA GLN A 147 -12.50 0.03 -7.96
C GLN A 147 -11.09 0.20 -7.40
N ILE A 148 -10.48 1.35 -7.66
CA ILE A 148 -9.16 1.69 -7.13
C ILE A 148 -9.32 2.43 -5.81
N CYS A 149 -8.78 1.85 -4.74
CA CYS A 149 -8.71 2.51 -3.46
C CYS A 149 -7.42 2.09 -2.74
N PRO A 150 -6.40 2.96 -2.66
CA PRO A 150 -5.16 2.67 -1.93
C PRO A 150 -5.40 2.62 -0.42
N ALA A 151 -4.53 1.91 0.29
CA ALA A 151 -4.35 2.13 1.71
C ALA A 151 -3.65 3.48 1.95
N GLY A 152 -3.98 4.16 3.02
CA GLY A 152 -3.34 5.41 3.39
C GLY A 152 -2.00 5.22 4.09
N VAL A 153 -1.33 6.34 4.36
CA VAL A 153 -0.13 6.42 5.18
C VAL A 153 -0.33 7.38 6.35
N GLU A 154 0.31 7.03 7.45
CA GLU A 154 0.23 7.80 8.70
C GLU A 154 1.08 9.06 8.64
N ASP A 155 0.47 10.20 8.96
CA ASP A 155 1.22 11.43 9.12
C ASP A 155 1.80 11.54 10.55
N LEU A 156 3.07 11.22 10.68
CA LEU A 156 3.85 11.38 11.91
C LEU A 156 4.64 12.69 11.96
N GLY A 157 4.31 13.67 11.11
CA GLY A 157 5.07 14.93 10.97
C GLY A 157 6.41 14.74 10.25
N ILE A 158 7.15 15.82 10.08
CA ILE A 158 8.47 15.86 9.42
C ILE A 158 9.58 16.21 10.41
N SER A 159 10.80 15.74 10.13
CA SER A 159 11.98 16.14 10.87
C SER A 159 12.54 17.46 10.32
N SER A 160 12.86 18.39 11.21
CA SER A 160 13.52 19.66 10.85
C SER A 160 15.02 19.51 10.60
N LYS A 161 15.63 18.41 11.03
CA LYS A 161 17.09 18.19 10.99
C LYS A 161 17.45 17.06 10.04
N ARG A 162 17.39 17.30 8.74
CA ARG A 162 17.82 16.35 7.71
C ARG A 162 19.30 16.51 7.35
N LYS A 163 20.00 15.40 7.28
CA LYS A 163 21.37 15.35 6.75
C LYS A 163 21.33 15.34 5.22
N LYS A 164 22.42 15.73 4.57
CA LYS A 164 22.59 15.56 3.11
C LYS A 164 22.95 14.12 2.78
N THR A 165 22.07 13.17 3.12
CA THR A 165 22.26 11.73 2.87
C THR A 165 21.11 11.19 2.05
N LEU A 166 21.38 10.11 1.31
CA LEU A 166 20.38 9.35 0.56
C LEU A 166 20.04 8.06 1.28
N ILE A 167 18.85 7.52 1.00
CA ILE A 167 18.54 6.11 1.20
C ILE A 167 18.63 5.43 -0.17
N VAL A 168 19.37 4.34 -0.27
CA VAL A 168 19.25 3.39 -1.37
C VAL A 168 18.41 2.22 -0.85
N PHE A 169 17.16 2.18 -1.25
CA PHE A 169 16.22 1.12 -0.86
C PHE A 169 16.22 0.04 -1.93
N LYS A 170 16.84 -1.10 -1.61
CA LYS A 170 16.97 -2.25 -2.51
C LYS A 170 16.00 -3.35 -2.11
N LYS A 171 15.06 -3.69 -3.01
CA LYS A 171 14.10 -4.77 -2.77
C LYS A 171 14.25 -5.89 -3.79
N THR A 172 13.99 -5.62 -5.06
CA THR A 172 14.18 -6.57 -6.17
C THR A 172 14.69 -5.81 -7.37
N CYS A 173 16.00 -5.92 -7.62
CA CYS A 173 16.67 -5.34 -8.77
C CYS A 173 17.88 -6.19 -9.15
N PRO A 174 18.41 -6.12 -10.39
CA PRO A 174 19.67 -6.73 -10.74
C PRO A 174 20.82 -6.24 -9.87
N GLU A 175 21.67 -7.14 -9.37
CA GLU A 175 22.82 -6.78 -8.56
C GLU A 175 23.72 -5.78 -9.30
N ALA A 176 24.02 -6.02 -10.58
CA ALA A 176 24.85 -5.13 -11.40
C ALA A 176 24.33 -3.67 -11.41
N LEU A 177 23.00 -3.47 -11.47
CA LEU A 177 22.44 -2.11 -11.43
C LEU A 177 22.65 -1.47 -10.05
N SER A 178 22.40 -2.21 -8.98
CA SER A 178 22.61 -1.68 -7.63
C SER A 178 24.08 -1.34 -7.38
N ASP A 179 25.01 -2.20 -7.81
CA ASP A 179 26.44 -1.99 -7.64
C ASP A 179 26.92 -0.74 -8.41
N GLN A 180 26.53 -0.59 -9.68
CA GLN A 180 26.83 0.59 -10.47
C GLN A 180 26.33 1.89 -9.81
N ILE A 181 25.13 1.87 -9.24
CA ILE A 181 24.57 3.02 -8.52
C ILE A 181 25.38 3.34 -7.25
N LEU A 182 25.72 2.32 -6.47
CA LEU A 182 26.51 2.51 -5.25
C LEU A 182 27.92 3.04 -5.56
N GLU A 183 28.59 2.48 -6.58
CA GLU A 183 29.90 2.97 -7.07
C GLU A 183 29.80 4.43 -7.54
N TYR A 184 28.77 4.78 -8.30
CA TYR A 184 28.53 6.16 -8.73
C TYR A 184 28.40 7.11 -7.54
N LEU A 185 27.58 6.78 -6.55
CA LEU A 185 27.39 7.59 -5.35
C LEU A 185 28.70 7.76 -4.56
N GLN A 186 29.50 6.70 -4.43
CA GLN A 186 30.82 6.75 -3.80
C GLN A 186 31.78 7.65 -4.56
N LYS A 187 31.85 7.52 -5.89
CA LYS A 187 32.69 8.35 -6.77
C LYS A 187 32.30 9.83 -6.73
N LYS A 188 31.02 10.12 -6.49
CA LYS A 188 30.52 11.51 -6.35
C LYS A 188 30.53 12.00 -4.90
N GLU A 189 31.07 11.22 -3.96
CA GLU A 189 31.15 11.54 -2.52
C GLU A 189 29.77 11.84 -1.89
N ILE A 190 28.71 11.21 -2.42
CA ILE A 190 27.34 11.35 -1.90
C ILE A 190 27.12 10.30 -0.82
N SER A 191 26.91 10.73 0.41
CA SER A 191 26.64 9.85 1.54
C SER A 191 25.26 9.16 1.41
N TYR A 192 25.21 7.85 1.65
CA TYR A 192 23.98 7.09 1.59
C TYR A 192 23.88 6.00 2.68
N HIS A 193 22.65 5.55 2.91
CA HIS A 193 22.33 4.38 3.71
C HIS A 193 21.71 3.31 2.82
N LEU A 194 22.32 2.12 2.73
CA LEU A 194 21.74 0.99 2.00
C LEU A 194 20.73 0.26 2.89
N LEU A 195 19.48 0.19 2.43
CA LEU A 195 18.39 -0.58 3.05
C LEU A 195 18.01 -1.74 2.14
N GLU A 196 18.41 -2.94 2.49
CA GLU A 196 18.01 -4.16 1.78
C GLU A 196 16.72 -4.72 2.40
N TYR A 197 15.70 -4.91 1.56
CA TYR A 197 14.40 -5.41 2.01
C TYR A 197 14.52 -6.73 2.78
N GLY A 198 13.91 -6.77 3.95
CA GLY A 198 13.99 -7.93 4.85
C GLY A 198 15.18 -7.92 5.81
N LYS A 199 16.16 -7.01 5.66
CA LYS A 199 17.34 -6.92 6.54
C LYS A 199 17.29 -5.74 7.54
N PHE A 200 16.21 -4.99 7.60
CA PHE A 200 16.01 -3.87 8.53
C PHE A 200 14.68 -3.99 9.27
N THR A 201 14.53 -3.29 10.37
CA THR A 201 13.27 -3.19 11.12
C THR A 201 12.44 -1.99 10.65
N PRO A 202 11.11 -1.95 10.90
CA PRO A 202 10.32 -0.75 10.67
C PRO A 202 10.85 0.49 11.40
N ALA A 203 11.45 0.32 12.59
CA ALA A 203 12.05 1.42 13.34
C ALA A 203 13.29 1.99 12.64
N ASP A 204 14.16 1.12 12.08
CA ASP A 204 15.32 1.54 11.29
C ASP A 204 14.87 2.32 10.07
N TYR A 205 13.85 1.84 9.37
CA TYR A 205 13.26 2.53 8.23
C TYR A 205 12.76 3.93 8.60
N GLN A 206 11.93 4.02 9.64
CA GLN A 206 11.39 5.30 10.13
C GLN A 206 12.50 6.26 10.59
N TYR A 207 13.53 5.74 11.25
CA TYR A 207 14.69 6.55 11.63
C TYR A 207 15.39 7.14 10.40
N LEU A 208 15.69 6.32 9.38
CA LEU A 208 16.44 6.75 8.21
C LEU A 208 15.65 7.71 7.31
N ILE A 209 14.35 7.51 7.10
CA ILE A 209 13.54 8.47 6.32
C ILE A 209 13.42 9.83 7.01
N ASN A 210 13.55 9.90 8.33
CA ASN A 210 13.59 11.17 9.07
C ASN A 210 14.96 11.87 8.97
N GLN A 211 16.04 11.15 8.65
CA GLN A 211 17.40 11.71 8.58
C GLN A 211 17.85 12.06 7.16
N SER A 212 17.22 11.46 6.16
CA SER A 212 17.66 11.54 4.76
C SER A 212 16.99 12.66 3.96
N ARG A 213 17.57 13.02 2.81
CA ARG A 213 17.07 14.04 1.90
C ARG A 213 16.25 13.48 0.74
N ALA A 214 16.59 12.27 0.27
CA ALA A 214 15.90 11.59 -0.80
C ALA A 214 16.08 10.08 -0.69
N MET A 215 15.30 9.34 -1.48
CA MET A 215 15.40 7.89 -1.62
C MET A 215 15.61 7.50 -3.07
N ILE A 216 16.64 6.69 -3.34
CA ILE A 216 16.74 5.89 -4.57
C ILE A 216 16.01 4.59 -4.30
N TYR A 217 14.99 4.28 -5.11
CA TYR A 217 14.14 3.12 -4.91
C TYR A 217 14.33 2.09 -6.01
N LEU A 218 14.90 0.94 -5.65
CA LEU A 218 15.28 -0.13 -6.56
C LEU A 218 14.34 -1.33 -6.38
N GLN A 219 13.24 -1.31 -7.10
CA GLN A 219 12.20 -2.35 -7.07
C GLN A 219 11.62 -2.57 -8.47
N GLU A 220 11.54 -3.83 -8.87
CA GLU A 220 11.05 -4.20 -10.20
C GLU A 220 9.56 -3.90 -10.41
N SER A 221 8.75 -4.04 -9.38
CA SER A 221 7.34 -3.64 -9.44
C SER A 221 6.69 -3.58 -8.06
N GLU A 222 5.72 -2.70 -7.91
CA GLU A 222 4.92 -2.54 -6.69
C GLU A 222 3.42 -2.64 -6.97
N THR A 223 2.66 -3.15 -6.01
CA THR A 223 1.20 -3.09 -6.06
C THR A 223 0.67 -1.72 -5.65
N GLN A 224 1.31 -1.10 -4.67
CA GLN A 224 1.00 0.25 -4.18
C GLN A 224 2.25 1.07 -3.87
N GLY A 225 3.29 0.46 -3.28
CA GLY A 225 4.51 1.15 -2.87
C GLY A 225 4.40 1.85 -1.53
N LEU A 226 3.87 1.17 -0.50
CA LEU A 226 3.69 1.77 0.84
C LEU A 226 4.97 2.37 1.42
N ALA A 227 6.13 1.74 1.20
CA ALA A 227 7.40 2.27 1.66
C ALA A 227 7.71 3.65 1.03
N LEU A 228 7.45 3.82 -0.26
CA LEU A 228 7.58 5.13 -0.92
C LEU A 228 6.62 6.16 -0.33
N GLN A 229 5.36 5.78 -0.15
CA GLN A 229 4.35 6.68 0.41
C GLN A 229 4.68 7.10 1.86
N GLU A 230 5.24 6.18 2.66
CA GLU A 230 5.77 6.49 4.00
C GLU A 230 6.96 7.46 3.95
N ALA A 231 7.80 7.39 2.92
CA ALA A 231 8.87 8.36 2.68
C ALA A 231 8.29 9.72 2.23
N TRP A 232 7.33 9.72 1.31
CA TRP A 232 6.71 10.93 0.79
C TRP A 232 5.92 11.71 1.85
N ILE A 233 5.19 11.03 2.74
CA ILE A 233 4.49 11.72 3.85
C ILE A 233 5.47 12.41 4.81
N LYS A 234 6.74 11.96 4.81
CA LYS A 234 7.85 12.61 5.49
C LYS A 234 8.54 13.69 4.64
N ASP A 235 7.98 14.03 3.50
CA ASP A 235 8.53 14.99 2.54
C ASP A 235 9.90 14.57 1.98
N LEU A 236 10.07 13.28 1.72
CA LEU A 236 11.28 12.69 1.18
C LEU A 236 11.04 12.30 -0.28
N PRO A 237 11.55 13.05 -1.28
CA PRO A 237 11.38 12.72 -2.69
C PRO A 237 12.12 11.44 -3.07
N SER A 238 11.68 10.81 -4.15
CA SER A 238 12.22 9.53 -4.58
C SER A 238 12.68 9.55 -6.03
N TYR A 239 13.83 8.91 -6.28
CA TYR A 239 14.33 8.60 -7.62
C TYR A 239 14.14 7.11 -7.84
N VAL A 240 13.20 6.73 -8.71
CA VAL A 240 12.68 5.37 -8.80
C VAL A 240 13.19 4.68 -10.04
N TRP A 241 13.74 3.48 -9.87
CA TRP A 241 14.01 2.61 -11.01
C TRP A 241 12.70 2.00 -11.52
N ASP A 242 12.26 2.42 -12.71
CA ASP A 242 11.05 1.90 -13.36
C ASP A 242 11.39 1.46 -14.80
N ARG A 243 11.37 0.17 -15.03
CA ARG A 243 11.67 -0.43 -16.34
C ARG A 243 10.57 -0.25 -17.38
N TRP A 244 9.39 0.25 -16.99
CA TRP A 244 8.17 0.27 -17.81
C TRP A 244 7.75 -1.10 -18.34
N TYR A 245 8.31 -2.17 -17.82
CA TYR A 245 8.09 -3.52 -18.26
C TYR A 245 8.08 -4.46 -17.06
N ARG A 246 7.14 -5.39 -17.06
CA ARG A 246 7.11 -6.50 -16.12
C ARG A 246 6.72 -7.79 -16.81
N GLN A 247 7.42 -8.85 -16.46
CA GLN A 247 7.01 -10.21 -16.74
C GLN A 247 6.59 -10.92 -15.46
N TYR A 248 5.48 -11.64 -15.54
CA TYR A 248 5.01 -12.50 -14.47
C TYR A 248 4.45 -13.79 -15.08
N GLN A 249 5.11 -14.93 -14.84
CA GLN A 249 4.85 -16.20 -15.51
C GLN A 249 4.95 -16.06 -17.06
N ASP A 250 3.90 -16.45 -17.78
CA ASP A 250 3.77 -16.38 -19.24
C ASP A 250 3.24 -15.03 -19.77
N ARG A 251 3.03 -14.07 -18.88
CA ARG A 251 2.47 -12.75 -19.21
C ARG A 251 3.48 -11.66 -19.05
N HIS A 252 3.42 -10.72 -19.95
CA HIS A 252 4.16 -9.46 -19.83
C HIS A 252 3.19 -8.29 -20.03
N TRP A 253 3.52 -7.17 -19.48
CA TRP A 253 2.85 -5.90 -19.75
C TRP A 253 3.85 -4.76 -19.66
N GLU A 254 3.56 -3.76 -20.46
CA GLU A 254 4.30 -2.52 -20.53
C GLU A 254 3.42 -1.38 -20.03
N GLY A 255 4.02 -0.37 -19.45
CA GLY A 255 3.31 0.79 -18.94
C GLY A 255 4.14 1.59 -17.97
N ASN A 256 3.71 2.80 -17.72
CA ASN A 256 4.34 3.69 -16.75
C ASN A 256 4.00 3.26 -15.32
N GLN A 257 4.86 3.61 -14.38
CA GLN A 257 4.62 3.46 -12.95
C GLN A 257 4.47 2.00 -12.48
N ILE A 258 5.16 1.07 -13.14
CA ILE A 258 5.18 -0.34 -12.71
C ILE A 258 5.83 -0.50 -11.34
N SER A 259 6.92 0.20 -11.10
CA SER A 259 7.66 0.16 -9.83
C SER A 259 7.10 1.14 -8.80
N CYS A 260 6.32 2.13 -9.24
CA CYS A 260 5.81 3.18 -8.37
C CYS A 260 4.47 3.74 -8.85
N PRO A 261 3.33 3.07 -8.54
CA PRO A 261 2.01 3.40 -9.08
C PRO A 261 1.48 4.81 -8.78
N TYR A 262 2.07 5.52 -7.84
CA TYR A 262 1.63 6.84 -7.39
C TYR A 262 2.72 7.92 -7.56
N LEU A 263 3.76 7.64 -8.35
CA LEU A 263 4.81 8.63 -8.60
C LEU A 263 4.25 9.80 -9.40
N THR A 264 4.42 10.99 -8.87
CA THR A 264 4.13 12.26 -9.54
C THR A 264 5.37 13.15 -9.54
N LYS A 265 5.36 14.22 -10.34
CA LYS A 265 6.46 15.21 -10.37
C LYS A 265 6.70 15.90 -9.01
N GLU A 266 5.68 15.93 -8.15
CA GLU A 266 5.80 16.43 -6.78
C GLU A 266 6.54 15.44 -5.88
N CYS A 267 6.45 14.12 -6.18
CA CYS A 267 7.03 13.05 -5.37
C CYS A 267 8.44 12.65 -5.79
N GLY A 268 8.83 12.96 -7.03
CA GLY A 268 10.14 12.58 -7.53
C GLY A 268 10.18 12.33 -9.03
N GLU A 269 11.16 11.55 -9.44
CA GLU A 269 11.44 11.21 -10.84
C GLU A 269 11.77 9.72 -10.99
N CYS A 270 11.82 9.21 -12.22
CA CYS A 270 12.20 7.83 -12.49
C CYS A 270 13.35 7.75 -13.51
N PHE A 271 13.96 6.57 -13.57
CA PHE A 271 14.98 6.19 -14.55
C PHE A 271 14.79 4.70 -14.93
N HIS A 272 15.28 4.30 -16.12
CA HIS A 272 15.07 2.94 -16.66
C HIS A 272 16.28 2.05 -16.51
N ASP A 273 17.47 2.63 -16.68
CA ASP A 273 18.75 1.94 -16.65
C ASP A 273 19.83 2.81 -16.01
N PHE A 274 21.03 2.26 -15.91
CA PHE A 274 22.14 2.99 -15.30
C PHE A 274 22.60 4.20 -16.13
N ALA A 275 22.53 4.15 -17.45
CA ALA A 275 22.94 5.28 -18.31
C ALA A 275 22.02 6.48 -18.06
N GLU A 276 20.72 6.26 -18.02
CA GLU A 276 19.76 7.30 -17.69
C GLU A 276 19.89 7.78 -16.24
N PHE A 277 20.18 6.87 -15.30
CA PHE A 277 20.48 7.23 -13.92
C PHE A 277 21.65 8.20 -13.86
N GLU A 278 22.78 7.86 -14.48
CA GLU A 278 24.00 8.68 -14.47
C GLU A 278 23.78 10.06 -15.10
N GLU A 279 23.03 10.13 -16.20
CA GLU A 279 22.70 11.37 -16.88
C GLU A 279 21.80 12.30 -16.06
N LYS A 280 20.71 11.75 -15.49
CA LYS A 280 19.63 12.58 -14.89
C LYS A 280 19.74 12.77 -13.38
N PHE A 281 20.41 11.87 -12.67
CA PHE A 281 20.53 11.95 -11.21
C PHE A 281 21.10 13.28 -10.70
N PRO A 282 22.11 13.93 -11.34
CA PRO A 282 22.59 15.24 -10.88
C PRO A 282 21.49 16.30 -10.82
N GLN A 283 20.58 16.32 -11.78
CA GLN A 283 19.44 17.24 -11.79
C GLN A 283 18.42 16.91 -10.70
N PHE A 284 18.07 15.64 -10.55
CA PHE A 284 17.20 15.18 -9.46
C PHE A 284 17.78 15.58 -8.10
N TRP A 285 19.09 15.33 -7.89
CA TRP A 285 19.75 15.66 -6.64
C TRP A 285 19.77 17.16 -6.36
N GLN A 286 20.05 17.97 -7.36
CA GLN A 286 20.01 19.43 -7.22
C GLN A 286 18.59 19.92 -6.89
N LYS A 287 17.56 19.46 -7.62
CA LYS A 287 16.16 19.78 -7.31
C LYS A 287 15.77 19.40 -5.88
N THR A 288 16.29 18.26 -5.40
CA THR A 288 16.08 17.83 -4.00
C THR A 288 16.72 18.80 -3.00
N LEU A 289 17.95 19.24 -3.27
CA LEU A 289 18.66 20.20 -2.40
C LEU A 289 17.99 21.57 -2.39
N ASP A 290 17.44 21.99 -3.52
CA ASP A 290 16.71 23.25 -3.70
C ASP A 290 15.28 23.21 -3.12
N GLY A 291 14.80 22.02 -2.72
CA GLY A 291 13.47 21.87 -2.15
C GLY A 291 12.33 21.95 -3.17
N ASN A 292 12.58 21.56 -4.44
CA ASN A 292 11.63 21.68 -5.54
C ASN A 292 10.59 20.53 -5.59
N PHE A 293 10.74 19.53 -4.73
CA PHE A 293 9.75 18.46 -4.58
C PHE A 293 8.86 18.70 -3.34
N HIS A 294 7.58 18.33 -3.44
CA HIS A 294 6.59 18.51 -2.38
C HIS A 294 5.78 17.21 -2.13
N PRO A 295 6.44 16.05 -1.92
CA PRO A 295 5.76 14.76 -1.83
C PRO A 295 4.79 14.69 -0.66
N ARG A 296 5.07 15.39 0.44
CA ARG A 296 4.16 15.47 1.59
C ARG A 296 2.83 16.12 1.24
N ALA A 297 2.84 17.22 0.49
CA ALA A 297 1.62 17.91 0.10
C ALA A 297 0.73 16.96 -0.71
N TYR A 298 1.28 16.25 -1.69
CA TYR A 298 0.59 15.22 -2.45
C TYR A 298 0.02 14.11 -1.55
N CYS A 299 0.82 13.55 -0.63
CA CYS A 299 0.35 12.49 0.27
C CYS A 299 -0.76 12.93 1.20
N LEU A 300 -0.70 14.14 1.75
CA LEU A 300 -1.77 14.67 2.60
C LEU A 300 -3.08 14.82 1.84
N GLN A 301 -3.01 15.23 0.59
CA GLN A 301 -4.16 15.43 -0.28
C GLN A 301 -4.75 14.11 -0.80
N GLU A 302 -3.92 13.12 -1.18
CA GLU A 302 -4.35 11.96 -1.95
C GLU A 302 -4.21 10.62 -1.21
N LEU A 303 -3.24 10.48 -0.30
CA LEU A 303 -2.80 9.19 0.25
C LEU A 303 -2.76 9.15 1.78
N SER A 304 -3.23 10.19 2.50
CA SER A 304 -3.32 10.08 3.96
C SER A 304 -4.37 9.05 4.39
N ASP A 305 -4.20 8.46 5.58
CA ASP A 305 -5.14 7.47 6.14
C ASP A 305 -6.59 7.94 6.06
N LYS A 306 -6.84 9.21 6.42
CA LYS A 306 -8.17 9.82 6.39
C LYS A 306 -8.74 9.91 4.97
N VAL A 307 -7.94 10.36 4.02
CA VAL A 307 -8.37 10.51 2.62
C VAL A 307 -8.68 9.16 2.00
N CYS A 308 -7.83 8.16 2.21
CA CYS A 308 -8.05 6.82 1.69
C CYS A 308 -9.25 6.13 2.35
N ALA A 309 -9.42 6.28 3.65
CA ALA A 309 -10.61 5.79 4.35
C ALA A 309 -11.90 6.45 3.85
N LYS A 310 -11.89 7.77 3.58
CA LYS A 310 -13.03 8.47 2.98
C LYS A 310 -13.33 7.98 1.56
N LYS A 311 -12.30 7.77 0.73
CA LYS A 311 -12.46 7.16 -0.61
C LYS A 311 -13.15 5.79 -0.49
N LEU A 312 -12.72 4.94 0.45
CA LEU A 312 -13.31 3.61 0.66
C LEU A 312 -14.77 3.69 1.12
N LEU A 313 -15.11 4.60 2.03
CA LEU A 313 -16.51 4.79 2.47
C LEU A 313 -17.41 5.27 1.33
N ASN A 314 -16.94 6.17 0.50
CA ASN A 314 -17.69 6.63 -0.66
C ASN A 314 -18.05 5.49 -1.60
N LEU A 315 -17.15 4.53 -1.83
CA LEU A 315 -17.45 3.34 -2.64
C LEU A 315 -18.60 2.51 -2.04
N SER A 316 -18.73 2.46 -0.71
CA SER A 316 -19.80 1.71 -0.04
C SER A 316 -21.17 2.42 -0.08
N LEU A 317 -21.18 3.73 -0.24
CA LEU A 317 -22.41 4.55 -0.28
C LEU A 317 -23.03 4.63 -1.69
N TRP A 318 -22.23 4.53 -2.76
CA TRP A 318 -22.71 4.66 -4.14
C TRP A 318 -23.46 3.43 -4.68
N THR A 319 -23.55 2.35 -3.92
CA THR A 319 -24.21 1.11 -4.34
C THR A 319 -25.66 0.99 -3.84
N ASP A 320 -26.22 2.03 -3.24
CA ASP A 320 -27.60 2.06 -2.73
C ASP A 320 -28.58 2.84 -3.68
N PHE A 321 -28.13 3.13 -4.93
CA PHE A 321 -28.97 3.74 -5.99
C PHE A 321 -29.17 2.81 -7.17
#